data_1fea811be70e90f6c503ac781d777334
#
_entry.id   1fea811be70e90f6c503ac781d777334
#
_cell.length_a   1.000
_cell.length_b   1.000
_cell.length_c   1.000
_cell.angle_alpha   90.00
_cell.angle_beta   90.00
_cell.angle_gamma   90.00
#
_symmetry.space_group_name_H-M   'P 1'
#
loop_
_entity.id
_entity.type
_entity.pdbx_description
1 polymer ?
#
loop_
_entity_poly.entity_id
_entity_poly.type
_entity_poly.pdbx_seq_one_letter_code
_entity_poly.pdbx_strand_id
1 'polypeptide(L)'
;CTGCHGRGRVEKQKTLSVKVPSGVDTGDRIRLSGEGEGGPEGGPNGDLYVQIAVRAHPLFERDGKNLYTEVPITFADAALGGEMEVPTLEGRVKLRVPPETQTGKLFRLRGKGVKPVRGGAVGDLMCRVTVETPVNLGKHQKELLAEFQTSLGDTSHKHSPRKTSWFEGVKNFFEEMKF
;
A
#
# COMPACT_ATOMS: atom_id res chain seq x y z
N CYS A 1 -55.34 -0.71 -18.80
CA CYS A 1 -54.36 0.37 -18.99
C CYS A 1 -53.18 -0.16 -19.81
N THR A 2 -52.98 0.42 -21.00
CA THR A 2 -51.91 0.01 -21.92
C THR A 2 -50.49 0.27 -21.37
N GLY A 3 -50.34 1.17 -20.38
CA GLY A 3 -49.04 1.49 -19.79
C GLY A 3 -48.62 0.62 -18.60
N CYS A 4 -49.56 0.13 -17.80
CA CYS A 4 -49.22 -0.65 -16.60
C CYS A 4 -49.79 -2.08 -16.61
N HIS A 5 -50.58 -2.47 -17.62
CA HIS A 5 -51.23 -3.78 -17.76
C HIS A 5 -51.92 -4.26 -16.47
N GLY A 6 -52.55 -3.35 -15.75
CA GLY A 6 -53.25 -3.61 -14.49
C GLY A 6 -52.39 -3.61 -13.24
N ARG A 7 -51.06 -3.45 -13.35
CA ARG A 7 -50.16 -3.49 -12.21
C ARG A 7 -50.13 -2.19 -11.36
N GLY A 8 -50.77 -1.11 -11.85
CA GLY A 8 -50.79 0.21 -11.17
C GLY A 8 -49.42 0.94 -11.13
N ARG A 9 -48.36 0.38 -11.74
CA ARG A 9 -47.01 0.91 -11.77
C ARG A 9 -46.45 0.84 -13.17
N VAL A 10 -45.60 1.84 -13.51
CA VAL A 10 -44.91 1.93 -14.79
C VAL A 10 -43.39 2.04 -14.49
N GLU A 11 -42.63 1.25 -15.19
CA GLU A 11 -41.15 1.35 -15.10
C GLU A 11 -40.66 2.60 -15.77
N LYS A 12 -39.86 3.40 -15.04
CA LYS A 12 -39.28 4.64 -15.54
C LYS A 12 -37.77 4.65 -15.25
N GLN A 13 -36.98 4.86 -16.29
CA GLN A 13 -35.54 5.05 -16.11
C GLN A 13 -35.27 6.46 -15.58
N LYS A 14 -34.44 6.56 -14.51
CA LYS A 14 -33.99 7.80 -13.91
C LYS A 14 -32.48 7.76 -13.72
N THR A 15 -31.77 8.77 -14.22
CA THR A 15 -30.34 8.92 -13.98
C THR A 15 -30.14 9.73 -12.68
N LEU A 16 -29.38 9.18 -11.75
CA LEU A 16 -29.06 9.81 -10.47
C LEU A 16 -27.58 10.13 -10.41
N SER A 17 -27.26 11.32 -9.91
CA SER A 17 -25.88 11.73 -9.59
C SER A 17 -25.61 11.45 -8.12
N VAL A 18 -24.57 10.64 -7.84
CA VAL A 18 -24.18 10.26 -6.49
C VAL A 18 -22.85 10.90 -6.15
N LYS A 19 -22.80 11.78 -5.14
CA LYS A 19 -21.56 12.35 -4.64
C LYS A 19 -20.90 11.37 -3.68
N VAL A 20 -19.81 10.75 -4.12
CA VAL A 20 -19.01 9.84 -3.29
C VAL A 20 -18.01 10.66 -2.46
N PRO A 21 -18.07 10.64 -1.11
CA PRO A 21 -17.10 11.35 -0.29
C PRO A 21 -15.71 10.70 -0.35
N SER A 22 -14.67 11.50 -0.11
CA SER A 22 -13.32 10.97 0.01
C SER A 22 -13.18 10.06 1.24
N GLY A 23 -12.39 9.00 1.13
CA GLY A 23 -12.09 8.10 2.26
C GLY A 23 -13.05 6.94 2.44
N VAL A 24 -14.09 6.80 1.59
CA VAL A 24 -14.97 5.61 1.59
C VAL A 24 -14.18 4.33 1.46
N ASP A 25 -14.72 3.24 2.00
CA ASP A 25 -14.15 1.91 1.89
C ASP A 25 -15.13 0.93 1.27
N THR A 26 -14.62 -0.23 0.90
CA THR A 26 -15.47 -1.32 0.41
C THR A 26 -16.46 -1.74 1.49
N GLY A 27 -17.74 -1.80 1.11
CA GLY A 27 -18.84 -2.11 2.02
C GLY A 27 -19.56 -0.87 2.58
N ASP A 28 -18.99 0.34 2.43
CA ASP A 28 -19.71 1.57 2.76
C ASP A 28 -20.96 1.72 1.89
N ARG A 29 -22.01 2.32 2.46
CA ARG A 29 -23.30 2.54 1.78
C ARG A 29 -23.67 4.01 1.82
N ILE A 30 -24.07 4.52 0.66
CA ILE A 30 -24.62 5.88 0.52
C ILE A 30 -26.14 5.75 0.38
N ARG A 31 -26.90 6.37 1.28
CA ARG A 31 -28.35 6.42 1.21
C ARG A 31 -28.80 7.64 0.40
N LEU A 32 -29.64 7.40 -0.59
CA LEU A 32 -30.34 8.43 -1.35
C LEU A 32 -31.82 8.37 -0.95
N SER A 33 -32.22 9.28 -0.10
CA SER A 33 -33.59 9.31 0.45
C SER A 33 -34.62 9.61 -0.63
N GLY A 34 -35.68 8.80 -0.70
CA GLY A 34 -36.78 8.96 -1.65
C GLY A 34 -36.45 8.59 -3.09
N GLU A 35 -35.27 8.02 -3.35
CA GLU A 35 -34.83 7.63 -4.69
C GLU A 35 -35.00 6.11 -4.96
N GLY A 36 -35.62 5.38 -4.04
CA GLY A 36 -35.97 3.98 -4.21
C GLY A 36 -37.29 3.79 -4.98
N GLU A 37 -37.83 2.59 -4.92
CA GLU A 37 -39.09 2.23 -5.56
C GLU A 37 -40.26 3.01 -4.99
N GLY A 38 -41.25 3.31 -5.84
CA GLY A 38 -42.49 3.98 -5.43
C GLY A 38 -43.27 3.13 -4.41
N GLY A 39 -43.80 3.79 -3.39
CA GLY A 39 -44.68 3.15 -2.40
C GLY A 39 -45.96 2.56 -3.02
N PRO A 40 -46.61 1.61 -2.37
CA PRO A 40 -47.95 1.10 -2.82
C PRO A 40 -48.97 2.24 -2.75
N GLU A 41 -49.96 2.18 -3.66
CA GLU A 41 -51.10 3.11 -3.70
C GLU A 41 -50.76 4.61 -3.74
N GLY A 42 -49.59 4.97 -4.35
CA GLY A 42 -49.12 6.37 -4.40
C GLY A 42 -48.41 6.85 -3.14
N GLY A 43 -48.05 5.96 -2.26
CA GLY A 43 -47.27 6.25 -1.07
C GLY A 43 -45.86 6.79 -1.42
N PRO A 44 -45.13 7.32 -0.42
CA PRO A 44 -43.81 7.88 -0.62
C PRO A 44 -42.83 6.83 -1.13
N ASN A 45 -41.85 7.26 -1.94
CA ASN A 45 -40.78 6.38 -2.41
C ASN A 45 -39.92 5.91 -1.24
N GLY A 46 -39.39 4.69 -1.37
CA GLY A 46 -38.34 4.18 -0.49
C GLY A 46 -37.00 4.85 -0.72
N ASP A 47 -35.99 4.41 0.00
CA ASP A 47 -34.61 4.88 -0.15
C ASP A 47 -33.81 3.96 -1.08
N LEU A 48 -32.86 4.54 -1.82
CA LEU A 48 -31.89 3.80 -2.59
C LEU A 48 -30.56 3.75 -1.84
N TYR A 49 -30.02 2.54 -1.69
CA TYR A 49 -28.70 2.32 -1.08
C TYR A 49 -27.69 1.96 -2.16
N VAL A 50 -26.65 2.79 -2.29
CA VAL A 50 -25.53 2.54 -3.19
C VAL A 50 -24.38 1.98 -2.39
N GLN A 51 -24.02 0.72 -2.66
CA GLN A 51 -22.88 0.06 -2.01
C GLN A 51 -21.60 0.36 -2.76
N ILE A 52 -20.55 0.74 -2.03
CA ILE A 52 -19.23 1.06 -2.57
C ILE A 52 -18.36 -0.21 -2.63
N ALA A 53 -17.67 -0.39 -3.75
CA ALA A 53 -16.61 -1.36 -3.92
C ALA A 53 -15.35 -0.63 -4.41
N VAL A 54 -14.32 -0.57 -3.58
CA VAL A 54 -13.05 0.08 -3.90
C VAL A 54 -12.15 -0.92 -4.61
N ARG A 55 -11.60 -0.54 -5.75
CA ARG A 55 -10.64 -1.37 -6.49
C ARG A 55 -9.27 -1.32 -5.82
N ALA A 56 -8.54 -2.45 -5.89
CA ALA A 56 -7.14 -2.48 -5.50
C ALA A 56 -6.32 -1.48 -6.32
N HIS A 57 -5.38 -0.80 -5.67
CA HIS A 57 -4.47 0.14 -6.32
C HIS A 57 -3.13 -0.55 -6.60
N PRO A 58 -2.47 -0.31 -7.75
CA PRO A 58 -1.23 -1.00 -8.11
C PRO A 58 -0.04 -0.68 -7.19
N LEU A 59 -0.05 0.50 -6.55
CA LEU A 59 1.06 0.96 -5.69
C LEU A 59 0.72 0.95 -4.19
N PHE A 60 -0.56 0.99 -3.83
CA PHE A 60 -0.97 1.16 -2.44
C PHE A 60 -1.87 0.04 -1.98
N GLU A 61 -1.51 -0.57 -0.87
CA GLU A 61 -2.39 -1.44 -0.10
C GLU A 61 -3.01 -0.63 1.03
N ARG A 62 -4.32 -0.75 1.24
CA ARG A 62 -5.04 -0.01 2.26
C ARG A 62 -5.37 -0.88 3.45
N ASP A 63 -5.06 -0.40 4.65
CA ASP A 63 -5.51 -0.97 5.92
C ASP A 63 -6.17 0.14 6.75
N GLY A 64 -7.49 0.14 6.75
CA GLY A 64 -8.31 1.18 7.37
C GLY A 64 -7.98 2.57 6.82
N LYS A 65 -7.40 3.43 7.64
CA LYS A 65 -6.95 4.77 7.24
C LYS A 65 -5.49 4.83 6.76
N ASN A 66 -4.70 3.78 7.02
CA ASN A 66 -3.30 3.75 6.63
C ASN A 66 -3.13 3.16 5.23
N LEU A 67 -2.08 3.60 4.56
CA LEU A 67 -1.64 3.06 3.28
C LEU A 67 -0.28 2.42 3.44
N TYR A 68 -0.05 1.35 2.70
CA TYR A 68 1.23 0.66 2.61
C TYR A 68 1.69 0.70 1.17
N THR A 69 2.98 0.91 0.97
CA THR A 69 3.61 0.85 -0.35
C THR A 69 4.98 0.23 -0.22
N GLU A 70 5.37 -0.52 -1.23
CA GLU A 70 6.71 -1.06 -1.34
C GLU A 70 7.57 -0.11 -2.18
N VAL A 71 8.76 0.19 -1.68
CA VAL A 71 9.65 1.19 -2.26
C VAL A 71 10.98 0.52 -2.57
N PRO A 72 11.26 0.19 -3.84
CA PRO A 72 12.56 -0.34 -4.24
C PRO A 72 13.61 0.76 -4.14
N ILE A 73 14.74 0.44 -3.51
CA ILE A 73 15.92 1.29 -3.45
C ILE A 73 17.16 0.56 -3.95
N THR A 74 18.12 1.30 -4.44
CA THR A 74 19.38 0.70 -4.88
C THR A 74 20.21 0.22 -3.68
N PHE A 75 21.05 -0.75 -3.90
CA PHE A 75 22.05 -1.19 -2.91
C PHE A 75 22.93 -0.04 -2.42
N ALA A 76 23.32 0.88 -3.32
CA ALA A 76 24.14 2.04 -2.96
C ALA A 76 23.39 3.00 -2.04
N ASP A 77 22.13 3.34 -2.35
CA ASP A 77 21.29 4.20 -1.49
C ASP A 77 21.02 3.55 -0.13
N ALA A 78 20.87 2.22 -0.09
CA ALA A 78 20.69 1.50 1.15
C ALA A 78 21.93 1.57 2.05
N ALA A 79 23.12 1.45 1.46
CA ALA A 79 24.38 1.44 2.18
C ALA A 79 24.84 2.85 2.60
N LEU A 80 24.77 3.80 1.69
CA LEU A 80 25.33 5.16 1.88
C LEU A 80 24.29 6.15 2.42
N GLY A 81 23.01 5.81 2.31
CA GLY A 81 21.90 6.73 2.53
C GLY A 81 21.62 7.58 1.30
N GLY A 82 20.41 8.11 1.22
CA GLY A 82 19.99 8.93 0.10
C GLY A 82 18.64 9.59 0.34
N GLU A 83 18.18 10.31 -0.67
CA GLU A 83 16.83 10.86 -0.70
C GLU A 83 16.13 10.37 -1.97
N MET A 84 14.86 9.99 -1.83
CA MET A 84 14.05 9.56 -2.95
C MET A 84 12.64 10.17 -2.89
N GLU A 85 12.00 10.27 -4.02
CA GLU A 85 10.61 10.71 -4.09
C GLU A 85 9.67 9.52 -4.01
N VAL A 86 8.73 9.58 -3.08
CA VAL A 86 7.68 8.57 -2.89
C VAL A 86 6.33 9.17 -3.29
N PRO A 87 5.52 8.49 -4.11
CA PRO A 87 4.19 8.95 -4.44
C PRO A 87 3.28 8.89 -3.22
N THR A 88 2.37 9.84 -3.12
CA THR A 88 1.30 9.88 -2.13
C THR A 88 -0.02 10.22 -2.81
N LEU A 89 -1.14 10.15 -2.11
CA LEU A 89 -2.44 10.57 -2.67
C LEU A 89 -2.51 12.07 -3.03
N GLU A 90 -1.62 12.88 -2.47
CA GLU A 90 -1.59 14.34 -2.65
C GLU A 90 -0.41 14.81 -3.53
N GLY A 91 0.36 13.89 -4.12
CA GLY A 91 1.54 14.21 -4.90
C GLY A 91 2.77 13.43 -4.43
N ARG A 92 3.96 14.02 -4.54
CA ARG A 92 5.23 13.39 -4.19
C ARG A 92 5.79 13.96 -2.91
N VAL A 93 6.42 13.12 -2.10
CA VAL A 93 7.10 13.51 -0.87
C VAL A 93 8.51 12.93 -0.86
N LYS A 94 9.49 13.70 -0.43
CA LYS A 94 10.85 13.22 -0.24
C LYS A 94 10.93 12.32 0.98
N LEU A 95 11.42 11.10 0.78
CA LEU A 95 11.77 10.15 1.82
C LEU A 95 13.29 10.15 1.97
N ARG A 96 13.76 10.46 3.16
CA ARG A 96 15.19 10.34 3.50
C ARG A 96 15.47 8.93 4.01
N VAL A 97 16.34 8.23 3.31
CA VAL A 97 16.83 6.90 3.66
C VAL A 97 18.15 7.06 4.41
N PRO A 98 18.22 6.70 5.69
CA PRO A 98 19.48 6.71 6.42
C PRO A 98 20.47 5.66 5.87
N PRO A 99 21.78 5.87 6.00
CA PRO A 99 22.75 4.84 5.66
C PRO A 99 22.51 3.56 6.45
N GLU A 100 22.99 2.43 5.93
CA GLU A 100 22.86 1.08 6.50
C GLU A 100 21.41 0.59 6.60
N THR A 101 20.50 1.15 5.79
CA THR A 101 19.09 0.74 5.74
C THR A 101 18.97 -0.67 5.18
N GLN A 102 18.35 -1.56 5.94
CA GLN A 102 18.12 -2.95 5.56
C GLN A 102 16.79 -3.13 4.84
N THR A 103 16.71 -4.13 3.95
CA THR A 103 15.45 -4.58 3.35
C THR A 103 14.41 -4.88 4.43
N GLY A 104 13.15 -4.47 4.18
CA GLY A 104 12.03 -4.62 5.10
C GLY A 104 11.89 -3.48 6.11
N LYS A 105 12.82 -2.52 6.14
CA LYS A 105 12.70 -1.31 6.96
C LYS A 105 11.42 -0.56 6.59
N LEU A 106 10.65 -0.21 7.60
CA LEU A 106 9.40 0.52 7.46
C LEU A 106 9.60 2.00 7.83
N PHE A 107 9.27 2.90 6.91
CA PHE A 107 9.26 4.33 7.12
C PHE A 107 7.83 4.84 7.16
N ARG A 108 7.52 5.69 8.13
CA ARG A 108 6.19 6.25 8.31
C ARG A 108 6.15 7.71 7.87
N LEU A 109 5.36 8.01 6.86
CA LEU A 109 5.04 9.36 6.41
C LEU A 109 3.70 9.78 7.04
N ARG A 110 3.78 10.58 8.10
CA ARG A 110 2.62 10.99 8.89
C ARG A 110 1.64 11.82 8.07
N GLY A 111 0.34 11.51 8.22
CA GLY A 111 -0.74 12.26 7.58
C GLY A 111 -0.80 12.09 6.06
N LYS A 112 -0.12 11.07 5.47
CA LYS A 112 -0.13 10.78 4.03
C LYS A 112 -0.96 9.55 3.66
N GLY A 113 -1.77 9.05 4.60
CA GLY A 113 -2.76 8.01 4.37
C GLY A 113 -4.12 8.56 3.91
N VAL A 114 -5.17 7.84 4.23
CA VAL A 114 -6.56 8.15 3.86
C VAL A 114 -7.22 9.01 4.94
N LYS A 115 -7.98 10.02 4.51
CA LYS A 115 -8.85 10.79 5.39
C LYS A 115 -10.13 10.00 5.64
N PRO A 116 -10.47 9.63 6.89
CA PRO A 116 -11.69 8.87 7.18
C PRO A 116 -12.96 9.64 6.84
N VAL A 117 -13.98 8.96 6.29
CA VAL A 117 -15.29 9.58 5.94
C VAL A 117 -16.00 10.18 7.16
N ARG A 118 -15.92 9.49 8.30
CA ARG A 118 -16.59 9.89 9.55
C ARG A 118 -15.82 10.94 10.36
N GLY A 119 -14.81 11.57 9.75
CA GLY A 119 -13.93 12.51 10.43
C GLY A 119 -12.82 11.81 11.22
N GLY A 120 -11.92 12.63 11.77
CA GLY A 120 -10.74 12.16 12.49
C GLY A 120 -9.43 12.48 11.77
N ALA A 121 -8.31 12.10 12.37
CA ALA A 121 -6.99 12.34 11.82
C ALA A 121 -6.76 11.49 10.56
N VAL A 122 -6.16 12.11 9.54
CA VAL A 122 -5.65 11.41 8.36
C VAL A 122 -4.70 10.30 8.79
N GLY A 123 -4.79 9.16 8.13
CA GLY A 123 -3.88 8.04 8.35
C GLY A 123 -2.46 8.33 7.87
N ASP A 124 -1.59 7.36 8.01
CA ASP A 124 -0.18 7.46 7.62
C ASP A 124 0.08 6.60 6.37
N LEU A 125 1.12 6.97 5.63
CA LEU A 125 1.66 6.14 4.57
C LEU A 125 2.89 5.40 5.11
N MET A 126 2.84 4.08 5.06
CA MET A 126 3.89 3.17 5.50
C MET A 126 4.68 2.69 4.29
N CYS A 127 5.91 3.16 4.15
CA CYS A 127 6.81 2.80 3.06
C CYS A 127 7.73 1.67 3.51
N ARG A 128 7.54 0.48 2.95
CA ARG A 128 8.43 -0.66 3.18
C ARG A 128 9.52 -0.64 2.12
N VAL A 129 10.76 -0.50 2.56
CA VAL A 129 11.91 -0.48 1.66
C VAL A 129 12.33 -1.89 1.28
N THR A 130 12.55 -2.11 0.00
CA THR A 130 13.13 -3.33 -0.57
C THR A 130 14.42 -2.97 -1.29
N VAL A 131 15.53 -3.56 -0.87
CA VAL A 131 16.83 -3.33 -1.53
C VAL A 131 16.91 -4.19 -2.78
N GLU A 132 17.09 -3.54 -3.92
CA GLU A 132 17.23 -4.20 -5.21
C GLU A 132 18.70 -4.47 -5.53
N THR A 133 18.98 -5.70 -5.93
CA THR A 133 20.30 -6.08 -6.44
C THR A 133 20.45 -5.62 -7.89
N PRO A 134 21.49 -4.85 -8.22
CA PRO A 134 21.67 -4.33 -9.57
C PRO A 134 21.91 -5.47 -10.59
N VAL A 135 21.26 -5.35 -11.74
CA VAL A 135 21.37 -6.29 -12.87
C VAL A 135 22.04 -5.63 -14.07
N ASN A 136 22.49 -6.42 -15.05
CA ASN A 136 23.11 -5.95 -16.31
C ASN A 136 24.35 -5.04 -16.09
N LEU A 137 25.15 -5.35 -15.08
CA LEU A 137 26.34 -4.58 -14.75
C LEU A 137 27.40 -4.62 -15.86
N GLY A 138 27.93 -3.45 -16.21
CA GLY A 138 29.08 -3.28 -17.07
C GLY A 138 30.39 -3.79 -16.43
N LYS A 139 31.45 -3.92 -17.24
CA LYS A 139 32.75 -4.44 -16.78
C LYS A 139 33.29 -3.63 -15.58
N HIS A 140 33.35 -2.32 -15.69
CA HIS A 140 33.85 -1.43 -14.64
C HIS A 140 33.02 -1.53 -13.33
N GLN A 141 31.70 -1.65 -13.43
CA GLN A 141 30.84 -1.79 -12.25
C GLN A 141 31.07 -3.13 -11.52
N LYS A 142 31.36 -4.21 -12.27
CA LYS A 142 31.74 -5.50 -11.69
C LYS A 142 33.09 -5.44 -10.99
N GLU A 143 34.06 -4.72 -11.58
CA GLU A 143 35.38 -4.48 -10.99
C GLU A 143 35.27 -3.73 -9.66
N LEU A 144 34.48 -2.62 -9.61
CA LEU A 144 34.22 -1.88 -8.38
C LEU A 144 33.57 -2.72 -7.28
N LEU A 145 32.61 -3.58 -7.64
CA LEU A 145 31.99 -4.50 -6.68
C LEU A 145 32.96 -5.57 -6.18
N ALA A 146 33.87 -6.06 -7.03
CA ALA A 146 34.91 -6.99 -6.63
C ALA A 146 35.93 -6.35 -5.69
N GLU A 147 36.32 -5.11 -5.97
CA GLU A 147 37.17 -4.32 -5.07
C GLU A 147 36.48 -4.08 -3.72
N PHE A 148 35.20 -3.70 -3.73
CA PHE A 148 34.42 -3.54 -2.51
C PHE A 148 34.36 -4.85 -1.72
N GLN A 149 34.10 -5.98 -2.37
CA GLN A 149 34.08 -7.29 -1.72
C GLN A 149 35.45 -7.62 -1.10
N THR A 150 36.54 -7.32 -1.79
CA THR A 150 37.91 -7.51 -1.30
C THR A 150 38.21 -6.62 -0.11
N SER A 151 37.73 -5.36 -0.13
CA SER A 151 37.93 -4.41 0.96
C SER A 151 37.24 -4.82 2.27
N LEU A 152 36.16 -5.62 2.20
CA LEU A 152 35.52 -6.17 3.39
C LEU A 152 36.41 -7.22 4.11
N GLY A 153 37.25 -7.93 3.39
CA GLY A 153 38.28 -8.85 3.91
C GLY A 153 37.77 -9.81 4.98
N ASP A 154 38.67 -10.12 5.93
CA ASP A 154 38.36 -10.98 7.09
C ASP A 154 37.38 -10.35 8.10
N THR A 155 37.09 -9.07 7.95
CA THR A 155 36.12 -8.36 8.79
C THR A 155 34.69 -8.44 8.26
N SER A 156 34.42 -9.27 7.24
CA SER A 156 33.10 -9.43 6.62
C SER A 156 31.97 -9.74 7.61
N HIS A 157 32.28 -10.40 8.74
CA HIS A 157 31.33 -10.67 9.82
C HIS A 157 30.78 -9.40 10.48
N LYS A 158 31.56 -8.30 10.56
CA LYS A 158 31.13 -7.02 11.10
C LYS A 158 30.16 -6.30 10.16
N HIS A 159 30.34 -6.50 8.85
CA HIS A 159 29.54 -5.84 7.81
C HIS A 159 28.30 -6.63 7.40
N SER A 160 28.17 -7.87 7.83
CA SER A 160 27.03 -8.75 7.50
C SER A 160 26.52 -9.50 8.74
N PRO A 161 25.97 -8.80 9.75
CA PRO A 161 25.62 -9.41 11.04
C PRO A 161 24.56 -10.51 10.91
N ARG A 162 23.61 -10.38 9.99
CA ARG A 162 22.58 -11.42 9.75
C ARG A 162 23.21 -12.71 9.18
N LYS A 163 24.18 -12.60 8.29
CA LYS A 163 24.90 -13.74 7.74
C LYS A 163 25.63 -14.48 8.85
N THR A 164 26.31 -13.76 9.73
CA THR A 164 27.06 -14.32 10.87
C THR A 164 26.12 -15.05 11.83
N SER A 165 25.05 -14.41 12.27
CA SER A 165 24.04 -15.01 13.15
C SER A 165 23.37 -16.24 12.56
N TRP A 166 23.12 -16.25 11.22
CA TRP A 166 22.55 -17.42 10.56
C TRP A 166 23.54 -18.60 10.55
N PHE A 167 24.83 -18.36 10.25
CA PHE A 167 25.85 -19.41 10.30
C PHE A 167 26.07 -19.98 11.71
N GLU A 168 26.05 -19.13 12.73
CA GLU A 168 26.10 -19.58 14.13
C GLU A 168 24.90 -20.45 14.48
N GLY A 169 23.69 -20.04 14.05
CA GLY A 169 22.49 -20.84 14.25
C GLY A 169 22.53 -22.19 13.56
N VAL A 170 23.04 -22.24 12.31
CA VAL A 170 23.24 -23.50 11.57
C VAL A 170 24.25 -24.41 12.27
N LYS A 171 25.37 -23.84 12.76
CA LYS A 171 26.37 -24.60 13.50
C LYS A 171 25.80 -25.21 14.76
N ASN A 172 25.10 -24.44 15.58
CA ASN A 172 24.45 -24.90 16.81
C ASN A 172 23.43 -26.01 16.51
N PHE A 173 22.63 -25.85 15.46
CA PHE A 173 21.65 -26.87 15.04
C PHE A 173 22.33 -28.22 14.72
N PHE A 174 23.45 -28.21 14.01
CA PHE A 174 24.18 -29.44 13.70
C PHE A 174 24.94 -30.00 14.93
N GLU A 175 25.37 -29.16 15.86
CA GLU A 175 25.97 -29.61 17.11
C GLU A 175 24.94 -30.29 18.02
N GLU A 176 23.72 -29.78 18.10
CA GLU A 176 22.60 -30.38 18.85
C GLU A 176 22.11 -31.70 18.23
N MET A 177 22.24 -31.89 16.92
CA MET A 177 21.86 -33.15 16.24
C MET A 177 22.94 -34.25 16.29
N LYS A 178 24.14 -33.96 16.81
CA LYS A 178 25.14 -34.99 17.07
C LYS A 178 24.80 -35.71 18.37
N PHE A 179 24.02 -36.79 18.22
CA PHE A 179 23.91 -37.84 19.23
C PHE A 179 25.13 -38.77 19.20
#